data_eccb37a6257f5bf1fc42b380f39ea7c9
#
_entry.id   eccb37a6257f5bf1fc42b380f39ea7c9
#
_cell.length_a   1.000
_cell.length_b   1.000
_cell.length_c   1.000
_cell.angle_alpha   90.00
_cell.angle_beta   90.00
_cell.angle_gamma   90.00
#
_symmetry.space_group_name_H-M   'P 1'
#
loop_
_entity.id
_entity.type
_entity.pdbx_description
1 polymer ?
#
loop_
_entity_poly.entity_id
_entity_poly.type
_entity_poly.pdbx_seq_one_letter_code
_entity_poly.pdbx_strand_id
1 'polypeptide(L)'
;MTRKYFGTDGIRGTVGQSPITPDFVLRLAHAVGRVLKKSQSRPTVLIGKDTRISGYMLESALESGFNSAGVDVVLLGPLPTPGVAYLTRAQRASLGVVISASHNAYPDNGIKFFNAHGSKLDDEWELAVEAALEEAPVWATSAELGKARRLNDAPGRYIEFCKSTFANDLTLRDMKLVIDAAHGAAYQVAPNVFHELGAEVTSIGCAPDGLNINKGFGATHPAALVEAVTSQKADYGIALDGDADRLQLVDASGRLFNGDELLYLMVAERIARGERPVGVVGTLMTNKAVEVALRNQGIEFVRAKVGDRYVLEELDKRGWLLGGEGSGHLLALDRHTTGDGIVSALQVLQACVRSGKTVAQLLADITLFPQTLINVRLTPGQDWKSNKALASETQRIEAELGDGGRVLIRASGTEPLVRVMVEARDAKQAESCAKRLAATLEPAQ
;
A
#
# COMPACT_ATOMS: atom_id res chain seq x y z
N MET A 1 19.84 -17.12 6.78
CA MET A 1 18.85 -18.04 6.16
C MET A 1 17.96 -17.24 5.25
N THR A 2 17.49 -17.79 4.14
CA THR A 2 16.50 -17.13 3.28
C THR A 2 15.11 -17.48 3.77
N ARG A 3 14.21 -16.48 3.81
CA ARG A 3 12.78 -16.67 4.17
C ARG A 3 12.11 -17.62 3.18
N LYS A 4 11.30 -18.54 3.69
CA LYS A 4 10.62 -19.58 2.90
C LYS A 4 9.17 -19.19 2.59
N TYR A 5 8.47 -18.62 3.57
CA TYR A 5 7.06 -18.28 3.50
C TYR A 5 6.78 -16.78 3.49
N PHE A 6 7.58 -15.99 4.23
CA PHE A 6 7.44 -14.55 4.26
C PHE A 6 7.95 -13.89 2.99
N GLY A 7 7.05 -13.14 2.33
CA GLY A 7 7.38 -12.24 1.21
C GLY A 7 7.75 -10.83 1.69
N THR A 8 7.61 -9.84 0.82
CA THR A 8 7.85 -8.42 1.16
C THR A 8 6.75 -7.81 2.04
N ASP A 9 5.55 -8.39 2.03
CA ASP A 9 4.39 -7.90 2.78
C ASP A 9 3.59 -9.08 3.37
N GLY A 10 4.20 -9.80 4.30
CA GLY A 10 3.62 -10.98 4.94
C GLY A 10 3.62 -12.25 4.07
N ILE A 11 2.72 -13.16 4.37
CA ILE A 11 2.55 -14.45 3.69
C ILE A 11 1.33 -14.34 2.78
N ARG A 12 1.44 -14.68 1.49
CA ARG A 12 0.34 -14.61 0.53
C ARG A 12 0.26 -15.88 -0.31
N GLY A 13 -0.94 -16.17 -0.82
CA GLY A 13 -1.16 -17.28 -1.75
C GLY A 13 -2.63 -17.48 -2.08
N THR A 14 -2.90 -18.47 -2.94
CA THR A 14 -4.25 -18.87 -3.28
C THR A 14 -4.85 -19.71 -2.17
N VAL A 15 -6.06 -19.38 -1.75
CA VAL A 15 -6.79 -20.08 -0.68
C VAL A 15 -6.99 -21.57 -1.02
N GLY A 16 -6.74 -22.43 -0.06
CA GLY A 16 -6.79 -23.89 -0.25
C GLY A 16 -5.48 -24.50 -0.76
N GLN A 17 -4.48 -23.66 -1.06
CA GLN A 17 -3.12 -24.09 -1.39
C GLN A 17 -2.14 -23.57 -0.33
N SER A 18 -1.14 -24.39 0.03
CA SER A 18 -0.10 -23.93 0.97
C SER A 18 0.61 -22.69 0.42
N PRO A 19 0.83 -21.65 1.26
CA PRO A 19 0.65 -21.60 2.71
C PRO A 19 -0.72 -21.07 3.20
N ILE A 20 -1.70 -20.83 2.32
CA ILE A 20 -3.02 -20.28 2.71
C ILE A 20 -4.03 -21.42 2.91
N THR A 21 -3.73 -22.27 3.87
CA THR A 21 -4.60 -23.38 4.32
C THR A 21 -4.84 -23.29 5.83
N PRO A 22 -5.99 -23.75 6.37
CA PRO A 22 -6.32 -23.58 7.79
C PRO A 22 -5.34 -24.29 8.73
N ASP A 23 -4.82 -25.44 8.35
CA ASP A 23 -3.82 -26.21 9.13
C ASP A 23 -2.47 -25.46 9.19
N PHE A 24 -2.00 -24.93 8.06
CA PHE A 24 -0.78 -24.12 8.04
C PHE A 24 -0.95 -22.85 8.88
N VAL A 25 -2.06 -22.14 8.73
CA VAL A 25 -2.34 -20.87 9.42
C VAL A 25 -2.48 -21.06 10.93
N LEU A 26 -3.09 -22.17 11.37
CA LEU A 26 -3.12 -22.53 12.80
C LEU A 26 -1.71 -22.75 13.35
N ARG A 27 -0.88 -23.51 12.64
CA ARG A 27 0.52 -23.76 13.04
C ARG A 27 1.35 -22.47 13.03
N LEU A 28 1.14 -21.61 12.02
CA LEU A 28 1.79 -20.29 11.95
C LEU A 28 1.44 -19.44 13.18
N ALA A 29 0.17 -19.33 13.52
CA ALA A 29 -0.28 -18.58 14.70
C ALA A 29 0.30 -19.13 16.01
N HIS A 30 0.36 -20.47 16.14
CA HIS A 30 1.00 -21.13 17.29
C HIS A 30 2.49 -20.78 17.37
N ALA A 31 3.22 -20.87 16.24
CA ALA A 31 4.65 -20.53 16.17
C ALA A 31 4.90 -19.06 16.52
N VAL A 32 4.09 -18.15 15.97
CA VAL A 32 4.11 -16.71 16.31
C VAL A 32 3.89 -16.51 17.81
N GLY A 33 2.87 -17.18 18.38
CA GLY A 33 2.58 -17.12 19.82
C GLY A 33 3.75 -17.56 20.68
N ARG A 34 4.44 -18.64 20.29
CA ARG A 34 5.67 -19.11 20.98
C ARG A 34 6.79 -18.08 20.93
N VAL A 35 6.98 -17.41 19.79
CA VAL A 35 8.00 -16.36 19.66
C VAL A 35 7.65 -15.17 20.57
N LEU A 36 6.40 -14.74 20.61
CA LEU A 36 5.94 -13.65 21.50
C LEU A 36 6.14 -13.98 22.99
N LYS A 37 5.86 -15.23 23.38
CA LYS A 37 6.01 -15.67 24.78
C LYS A 37 7.46 -15.73 25.27
N LYS A 38 8.46 -15.65 24.40
CA LYS A 38 9.86 -15.52 24.83
C LYS A 38 10.13 -14.20 25.54
N SER A 39 9.39 -13.14 25.20
CA SER A 39 9.56 -11.79 25.76
C SER A 39 8.44 -11.32 26.67
N GLN A 40 7.27 -11.99 26.63
CA GLN A 40 6.06 -11.57 27.37
C GLN A 40 5.34 -12.79 27.96
N SER A 41 4.93 -12.74 29.21
CA SER A 41 4.26 -13.83 29.91
C SER A 41 2.84 -14.09 29.35
N ARG A 42 2.10 -13.01 28.99
CA ARG A 42 0.73 -13.09 28.45
C ARG A 42 0.53 -12.06 27.34
N PRO A 43 1.03 -12.36 26.13
CA PRO A 43 0.87 -11.46 24.99
C PRO A 43 -0.59 -11.41 24.52
N THR A 44 -0.98 -10.26 23.93
CA THR A 44 -2.29 -10.06 23.30
C THR A 44 -2.08 -9.73 21.84
N VAL A 45 -2.83 -10.40 20.95
CA VAL A 45 -2.80 -10.20 19.50
C VAL A 45 -4.14 -9.63 19.04
N LEU A 46 -4.11 -8.60 18.22
CA LEU A 46 -5.27 -8.08 17.49
C LEU A 46 -5.35 -8.74 16.12
N ILE A 47 -6.54 -9.16 15.69
CA ILE A 47 -6.77 -9.74 14.36
C ILE A 47 -7.86 -8.96 13.65
N GLY A 48 -7.52 -8.31 12.53
CA GLY A 48 -8.45 -7.72 11.59
C GLY A 48 -8.41 -8.45 10.25
N LYS A 49 -9.39 -8.18 9.40
CA LYS A 49 -9.49 -8.81 8.07
C LYS A 49 -10.15 -7.90 7.07
N ASP A 50 -9.96 -8.20 5.79
CA ASP A 50 -10.78 -7.63 4.73
C ASP A 50 -12.12 -8.40 4.59
N THR A 51 -12.83 -8.18 3.53
CA THR A 51 -14.17 -8.72 3.30
C THR A 51 -14.21 -10.08 2.61
N ARG A 52 -13.06 -10.69 2.29
CA ARG A 52 -12.98 -12.01 1.61
C ARG A 52 -13.66 -13.06 2.44
N ILE A 53 -14.42 -13.95 1.78
CA ILE A 53 -15.10 -15.07 2.44
C ILE A 53 -14.12 -15.97 3.21
N SER A 54 -12.92 -16.18 2.67
CA SER A 54 -11.86 -16.97 3.30
C SER A 54 -11.34 -16.36 4.60
N GLY A 55 -11.55 -15.05 4.82
CA GLY A 55 -11.14 -14.36 6.04
C GLY A 55 -11.76 -14.96 7.31
N TYR A 56 -12.99 -15.47 7.25
CA TYR A 56 -13.65 -16.09 8.40
C TYR A 56 -12.97 -17.41 8.82
N MET A 57 -12.64 -18.25 7.85
CA MET A 57 -11.91 -19.51 8.11
C MET A 57 -10.51 -19.24 8.65
N LEU A 58 -9.78 -18.32 8.04
CA LEU A 58 -8.41 -17.98 8.45
C LEU A 58 -8.37 -17.29 9.82
N GLU A 59 -9.35 -16.43 10.15
CA GLU A 59 -9.50 -15.82 11.48
C GLU A 59 -9.66 -16.88 12.56
N SER A 60 -10.53 -17.89 12.34
CA SER A 60 -10.73 -18.99 13.28
C SER A 60 -9.49 -19.85 13.47
N ALA A 61 -8.73 -20.09 12.40
CA ALA A 61 -7.47 -20.82 12.47
C ALA A 61 -6.40 -20.05 13.26
N LEU A 62 -6.26 -18.72 13.00
CA LEU A 62 -5.36 -17.86 13.76
C LEU A 62 -5.74 -17.80 15.24
N GLU A 63 -7.02 -17.58 15.54
CA GLU A 63 -7.53 -17.55 16.92
C GLU A 63 -7.16 -18.84 17.68
N SER A 64 -7.47 -19.99 17.08
CA SER A 64 -7.16 -21.30 17.68
C SER A 64 -5.66 -21.49 17.88
N GLY A 65 -4.84 -21.12 16.89
CA GLY A 65 -3.39 -21.23 16.96
C GLY A 65 -2.79 -20.35 18.08
N PHE A 66 -3.19 -19.09 18.18
CA PHE A 66 -2.73 -18.19 19.24
C PHE A 66 -3.18 -18.65 20.62
N ASN A 67 -4.46 -19.00 20.77
CA ASN A 67 -4.98 -19.47 22.06
C ASN A 67 -4.26 -20.73 22.52
N SER A 68 -3.93 -21.66 21.61
CA SER A 68 -3.19 -22.89 21.92
C SER A 68 -1.74 -22.64 22.34
N ALA A 69 -1.17 -21.48 22.02
CA ALA A 69 0.14 -21.04 22.50
C ALA A 69 0.06 -20.22 23.80
N GLY A 70 -1.12 -20.00 24.36
CA GLY A 70 -1.32 -19.16 25.55
C GLY A 70 -1.31 -17.66 25.29
N VAL A 71 -1.75 -17.24 24.10
CA VAL A 71 -1.85 -15.84 23.66
C VAL A 71 -3.30 -15.41 23.62
N ASP A 72 -3.61 -14.26 24.23
CA ASP A 72 -4.95 -13.69 24.17
C ASP A 72 -5.21 -13.03 22.79
N VAL A 73 -6.44 -13.17 22.29
CA VAL A 73 -6.84 -12.67 20.96
C VAL A 73 -7.95 -11.64 21.08
N VAL A 74 -7.83 -10.57 20.31
CA VAL A 74 -8.87 -9.55 20.14
C VAL A 74 -9.26 -9.48 18.67
N LEU A 75 -10.50 -9.87 18.35
CA LEU A 75 -11.05 -9.86 17.01
C LEU A 75 -11.65 -8.48 16.70
N LEU A 76 -11.21 -7.87 15.60
CA LEU A 76 -11.63 -6.54 15.17
C LEU A 76 -12.74 -6.59 14.10
N GLY A 77 -12.91 -7.75 13.42
CA GLY A 77 -13.79 -7.87 12.25
C GLY A 77 -13.17 -7.23 11.00
N PRO A 78 -14.02 -6.92 9.99
CA PRO A 78 -13.55 -6.20 8.80
C PRO A 78 -13.09 -4.79 9.17
N LEU A 79 -11.80 -4.52 8.91
CA LEU A 79 -11.17 -3.24 9.21
C LEU A 79 -9.96 -3.04 8.27
N PRO A 80 -9.72 -1.82 7.76
CA PRO A 80 -8.53 -1.49 6.98
C PRO A 80 -7.23 -1.93 7.63
N THR A 81 -6.27 -2.35 6.81
CA THR A 81 -4.90 -2.69 7.26
C THR A 81 -4.31 -1.59 8.16
N PRO A 82 -4.34 -0.28 7.78
CA PRO A 82 -3.86 0.77 8.67
C PRO A 82 -4.67 0.90 9.97
N GLY A 83 -5.96 0.58 9.95
CA GLY A 83 -6.78 0.58 11.19
C GLY A 83 -6.32 -0.48 12.19
N VAL A 84 -5.89 -1.65 11.71
CA VAL A 84 -5.31 -2.68 12.57
C VAL A 84 -3.96 -2.22 13.14
N ALA A 85 -3.09 -1.63 12.32
CA ALA A 85 -1.81 -1.07 12.76
C ALA A 85 -2.02 0.00 13.86
N TYR A 86 -2.96 0.93 13.63
CA TYR A 86 -3.33 1.93 14.63
C TYR A 86 -3.82 1.31 15.94
N LEU A 87 -4.79 0.39 15.87
CA LEU A 87 -5.37 -0.23 17.06
C LEU A 87 -4.36 -1.10 17.81
N THR A 88 -3.42 -1.74 17.13
CA THR A 88 -2.34 -2.49 17.79
C THR A 88 -1.58 -1.59 18.77
N ARG A 89 -1.20 -0.40 18.33
CA ARG A 89 -0.54 0.61 19.18
C ARG A 89 -1.50 1.17 20.23
N ALA A 90 -2.71 1.59 19.83
CA ALA A 90 -3.67 2.26 20.71
C ALA A 90 -4.16 1.35 21.83
N GLN A 91 -4.30 0.05 21.58
CA GLN A 91 -4.69 -0.94 22.59
C GLN A 91 -3.51 -1.56 23.35
N ARG A 92 -2.27 -1.10 23.04
CA ARG A 92 -1.02 -1.65 23.61
C ARG A 92 -0.92 -3.18 23.44
N ALA A 93 -1.36 -3.68 22.30
CA ALA A 93 -1.24 -5.09 21.98
C ALA A 93 0.21 -5.46 21.63
N SER A 94 0.54 -6.72 21.80
CA SER A 94 1.88 -7.26 21.49
C SER A 94 2.13 -7.35 19.99
N LEU A 95 1.04 -7.61 19.22
CA LEU A 95 1.09 -7.82 17.78
C LEU A 95 -0.27 -7.51 17.15
N GLY A 96 -0.25 -6.96 15.93
CA GLY A 96 -1.40 -6.89 15.05
C GLY A 96 -1.28 -7.88 13.90
N VAL A 97 -2.39 -8.51 13.52
CA VAL A 97 -2.49 -9.42 12.38
C VAL A 97 -3.59 -8.95 11.46
N VAL A 98 -3.31 -8.91 10.17
CA VAL A 98 -4.29 -8.57 9.13
C VAL A 98 -4.42 -9.74 8.16
N ILE A 99 -5.65 -10.18 7.94
CA ILE A 99 -5.99 -11.19 6.94
C ILE A 99 -6.44 -10.45 5.69
N SER A 100 -5.54 -10.29 4.73
CA SER A 100 -5.81 -9.62 3.45
C SER A 100 -4.72 -9.91 2.41
N ALA A 101 -5.12 -9.93 1.13
CA ALA A 101 -4.22 -9.89 -0.02
C ALA A 101 -4.32 -8.55 -0.77
N SER A 102 -4.71 -7.46 -0.09
CA SER A 102 -4.78 -6.09 -0.61
C SER A 102 -5.61 -6.02 -1.92
N HIS A 103 -4.98 -5.65 -3.02
CA HIS A 103 -5.62 -5.44 -4.32
C HIS A 103 -5.87 -6.72 -5.15
N ASN A 104 -5.46 -7.90 -4.67
CA ASN A 104 -5.71 -9.16 -5.38
C ASN A 104 -7.21 -9.50 -5.41
N ALA A 105 -7.63 -10.31 -6.38
CA ALA A 105 -8.97 -10.88 -6.43
C ALA A 105 -9.24 -11.84 -5.26
N TYR A 106 -10.50 -12.16 -4.98
CA TYR A 106 -10.96 -12.92 -3.81
C TYR A 106 -10.37 -14.34 -3.63
N PRO A 107 -9.91 -15.05 -4.70
CA PRO A 107 -9.33 -16.39 -4.51
C PRO A 107 -8.01 -16.39 -3.75
N ASP A 108 -7.32 -15.25 -3.75
CA ASP A 108 -6.09 -15.08 -2.96
C ASP A 108 -6.41 -14.52 -1.57
N ASN A 109 -5.54 -14.82 -0.61
CA ASN A 109 -5.53 -14.18 0.70
C ASN A 109 -4.10 -14.08 1.23
N GLY A 110 -3.93 -13.39 2.36
CA GLY A 110 -2.62 -13.22 2.98
C GLY A 110 -2.73 -12.95 4.48
N ILE A 111 -1.60 -13.00 5.14
CA ILE A 111 -1.46 -12.72 6.56
C ILE A 111 -0.29 -11.77 6.73
N LYS A 112 -0.58 -10.56 7.21
CA LYS A 112 0.38 -9.50 7.50
C LYS A 112 0.50 -9.32 9.01
N PHE A 113 1.67 -8.87 9.46
CA PHE A 113 1.95 -8.66 10.87
C PHE A 113 2.46 -7.25 11.15
N PHE A 114 2.04 -6.70 12.28
CA PHE A 114 2.50 -5.41 12.81
C PHE A 114 2.99 -5.57 14.23
N ASN A 115 4.13 -4.98 14.56
CA ASN A 115 4.66 -4.97 15.92
C ASN A 115 3.82 -4.10 16.88
N ALA A 116 4.16 -4.07 18.14
CA ALA A 116 3.45 -3.29 19.16
C ALA A 116 3.40 -1.76 18.89
N HIS A 117 4.26 -1.26 17.99
CA HIS A 117 4.27 0.15 17.58
C HIS A 117 3.39 0.40 16.33
N GLY A 118 2.74 -0.63 15.80
CA GLY A 118 1.94 -0.54 14.56
C GLY A 118 2.79 -0.41 13.30
N SER A 119 4.04 -0.85 13.35
CA SER A 119 4.98 -0.90 12.23
C SER A 119 5.21 -2.33 11.77
N LYS A 120 5.70 -2.52 10.54
CA LYS A 120 6.07 -3.85 10.03
C LYS A 120 7.16 -4.48 10.87
N LEU A 121 7.19 -5.81 10.87
CA LEU A 121 8.21 -6.58 11.58
C LEU A 121 9.51 -6.64 10.76
N ASP A 122 10.63 -6.82 11.47
CA ASP A 122 11.95 -7.01 10.87
C ASP A 122 12.16 -8.45 10.37
N ASP A 123 13.19 -8.64 9.56
CA ASP A 123 13.56 -9.94 8.98
C ASP A 123 13.96 -10.96 10.05
N GLU A 124 14.58 -10.51 11.14
CA GLU A 124 15.02 -11.40 12.23
C GLU A 124 13.83 -12.03 12.92
N TRP A 125 12.78 -11.26 13.16
CA TRP A 125 11.55 -11.78 13.75
C TRP A 125 10.84 -12.77 12.81
N GLU A 126 10.75 -12.45 11.50
CA GLU A 126 10.15 -13.34 10.50
C GLU A 126 10.90 -14.69 10.43
N LEU A 127 12.23 -14.66 10.44
CA LEU A 127 13.07 -15.85 10.49
C LEU A 127 12.89 -16.67 11.79
N ALA A 128 12.73 -15.99 12.92
CA ALA A 128 12.46 -16.67 14.20
C ALA A 128 11.11 -17.39 14.20
N VAL A 129 10.10 -16.81 13.55
CA VAL A 129 8.78 -17.45 13.36
C VAL A 129 8.89 -18.67 12.44
N GLU A 130 9.59 -18.56 11.31
CA GLU A 130 9.79 -19.70 10.40
C GLU A 130 10.55 -20.85 11.07
N ALA A 131 11.56 -20.53 11.88
CA ALA A 131 12.26 -21.54 12.66
C ALA A 131 11.33 -22.23 13.68
N ALA A 132 10.50 -21.46 14.37
CA ALA A 132 9.53 -22.01 15.32
C ALA A 132 8.42 -22.86 14.64
N LEU A 133 8.11 -22.55 13.38
CA LEU A 133 7.13 -23.30 12.58
C LEU A 133 7.62 -24.71 12.18
N GLU A 134 8.92 -24.90 12.03
CA GLU A 134 9.54 -26.21 11.74
C GLU A 134 9.66 -27.11 12.99
N GLU A 135 9.53 -26.55 14.20
CA GLU A 135 9.54 -27.30 15.45
C GLU A 135 8.17 -27.96 15.72
N ALA A 136 8.19 -29.07 16.46
CA ALA A 136 6.95 -29.70 16.94
C ALA A 136 6.18 -28.72 17.87
N PRO A 137 4.86 -28.60 17.73
CA PRO A 137 4.08 -27.69 18.56
C PRO A 137 4.07 -28.18 20.02
N VAL A 138 4.17 -27.22 20.95
CA VAL A 138 4.02 -27.48 22.39
C VAL A 138 2.79 -26.69 22.84
N TRP A 139 1.72 -27.44 23.06
CA TRP A 139 0.43 -26.88 23.43
C TRP A 139 0.39 -26.39 24.87
N ALA A 140 -0.23 -25.23 25.11
CA ALA A 140 -0.48 -24.74 26.45
C ALA A 140 -1.40 -25.67 27.25
N THR A 141 -1.19 -25.76 28.56
CA THR A 141 -2.11 -26.46 29.47
C THR A 141 -3.45 -25.70 29.55
N SER A 142 -4.52 -26.35 29.98
CA SER A 142 -5.84 -25.72 30.09
C SER A 142 -5.83 -24.43 30.94
N ALA A 143 -4.94 -24.31 31.92
CA ALA A 143 -4.80 -23.12 32.76
C ALA A 143 -4.07 -21.96 32.07
N GLU A 144 -3.30 -22.28 31.04
CA GLU A 144 -2.46 -21.33 30.30
C GLU A 144 -3.02 -20.92 28.94
N LEU A 145 -4.13 -21.55 28.47
CA LEU A 145 -4.76 -21.20 27.22
C LEU A 145 -5.08 -19.71 27.14
N GLY A 146 -4.89 -19.12 25.97
CA GLY A 146 -5.34 -17.76 25.67
C GLY A 146 -6.86 -17.68 25.57
N LYS A 147 -7.40 -16.47 25.67
CA LYS A 147 -8.83 -16.17 25.52
C LYS A 147 -9.05 -15.25 24.33
N ALA A 148 -10.14 -15.51 23.59
CA ALA A 148 -10.57 -14.61 22.53
C ALA A 148 -11.72 -13.70 23.02
N ARG A 149 -11.71 -12.46 22.53
CA ARG A 149 -12.80 -11.51 22.69
C ARG A 149 -12.94 -10.64 21.44
N ARG A 150 -14.09 -10.02 21.25
CA ARG A 150 -14.34 -9.09 20.15
C ARG A 150 -14.24 -7.64 20.65
N LEU A 151 -13.67 -6.74 19.83
CA LEU A 151 -13.67 -5.30 20.03
C LEU A 151 -14.74 -4.70 19.10
N ASN A 152 -15.94 -4.49 19.60
CA ASN A 152 -17.09 -4.09 18.78
C ASN A 152 -17.01 -2.62 18.29
N ASP A 153 -16.28 -1.77 18.98
CA ASP A 153 -16.09 -0.34 18.67
C ASP A 153 -14.82 -0.06 17.84
N ALA A 154 -14.17 -1.10 17.32
CA ALA A 154 -12.96 -0.95 16.51
C ALA A 154 -13.14 0.00 15.30
N PRO A 155 -14.21 -0.09 14.50
CA PRO A 155 -14.46 0.86 13.41
C PRO A 155 -14.56 2.30 13.87
N GLY A 156 -15.32 2.58 14.95
CA GLY A 156 -15.48 3.94 15.48
C GLY A 156 -14.17 4.53 15.98
N ARG A 157 -13.31 3.73 16.64
CA ARG A 157 -11.99 4.18 17.08
C ARG A 157 -11.09 4.55 15.91
N TYR A 158 -11.13 3.80 14.82
CA TYR A 158 -10.35 4.11 13.63
C TYR A 158 -10.92 5.33 12.88
N ILE A 159 -12.24 5.50 12.79
CA ILE A 159 -12.88 6.70 12.24
C ILE A 159 -12.38 7.95 12.99
N GLU A 160 -12.42 7.95 14.33
CA GLU A 160 -11.94 9.07 15.15
C GLU A 160 -10.45 9.34 14.93
N PHE A 161 -9.65 8.29 14.81
CA PHE A 161 -8.23 8.45 14.46
C PHE A 161 -8.05 9.12 13.11
N CYS A 162 -8.70 8.64 12.05
CA CYS A 162 -8.60 9.25 10.72
C CYS A 162 -9.00 10.73 10.76
N LYS A 163 -10.13 11.06 11.38
CA LYS A 163 -10.57 12.45 11.54
C LYS A 163 -9.56 13.32 12.28
N SER A 164 -8.89 12.79 13.31
CA SER A 164 -7.87 13.51 14.07
C SER A 164 -6.64 13.90 13.24
N THR A 165 -6.42 13.28 12.07
CA THR A 165 -5.34 13.64 11.15
C THR A 165 -5.68 14.82 10.24
N PHE A 166 -6.95 15.19 10.15
CA PHE A 166 -7.45 16.38 9.47
C PHE A 166 -7.44 17.58 10.43
N ALA A 167 -7.09 18.76 9.95
CA ALA A 167 -6.96 19.92 10.81
C ALA A 167 -8.31 20.36 11.39
N ASN A 168 -8.36 20.61 12.71
CA ASN A 168 -9.59 20.89 13.46
C ASN A 168 -10.27 22.22 13.06
N ASP A 169 -9.54 23.13 12.44
CA ASP A 169 -10.04 24.42 11.94
C ASP A 169 -10.65 24.32 10.53
N LEU A 170 -10.63 23.15 9.91
CA LEU A 170 -11.15 22.88 8.57
C LEU A 170 -12.37 21.98 8.60
N THR A 171 -13.16 22.03 7.54
CA THR A 171 -14.34 21.19 7.32
C THR A 171 -14.44 20.80 5.84
N LEU A 172 -15.05 19.67 5.56
CA LEU A 172 -15.40 19.24 4.20
C LEU A 172 -16.86 19.63 3.84
N ARG A 173 -17.48 20.53 4.60
CA ARG A 173 -18.85 21.00 4.31
C ARG A 173 -18.91 21.55 2.89
N ASP A 174 -20.01 21.28 2.22
CA ASP A 174 -20.32 21.66 0.84
C ASP A 174 -19.48 20.95 -0.23
N MET A 175 -18.61 20.00 0.17
CA MET A 175 -17.85 19.17 -0.75
C MET A 175 -18.60 17.87 -1.04
N LYS A 176 -18.79 17.56 -2.33
CA LYS A 176 -19.42 16.33 -2.81
C LYS A 176 -18.36 15.29 -3.15
N LEU A 177 -18.39 14.17 -2.45
CA LEU A 177 -17.38 13.11 -2.61
C LEU A 177 -18.05 11.79 -3.04
N VAL A 178 -17.41 11.10 -3.98
CA VAL A 178 -17.69 9.69 -4.27
C VAL A 178 -16.59 8.84 -3.63
N ILE A 179 -16.98 7.91 -2.77
CA ILE A 179 -16.06 7.00 -2.09
C ILE A 179 -16.22 5.59 -2.66
N ASP A 180 -15.17 5.08 -3.27
CA ASP A 180 -15.06 3.71 -3.76
C ASP A 180 -14.18 2.90 -2.80
N ALA A 181 -14.81 2.01 -2.04
CA ALA A 181 -14.13 1.14 -1.08
C ALA A 181 -13.78 -0.25 -1.64
N ALA A 182 -13.81 -0.46 -2.95
CA ALA A 182 -13.44 -1.72 -3.62
C ALA A 182 -14.18 -2.98 -3.09
N HIS A 183 -15.35 -2.84 -2.50
CA HIS A 183 -16.01 -3.90 -1.70
C HIS A 183 -15.09 -4.46 -0.60
N GLY A 184 -14.10 -3.68 -0.15
CA GLY A 184 -13.03 -4.06 0.77
C GLY A 184 -13.28 -3.64 2.21
N ALA A 185 -12.23 -3.70 3.01
CA ALA A 185 -12.26 -3.49 4.46
C ALA A 185 -12.75 -2.09 4.89
N ALA A 186 -12.65 -1.09 4.01
CA ALA A 186 -13.06 0.29 4.28
C ALA A 186 -14.55 0.58 3.99
N TYR A 187 -15.34 -0.40 3.55
CA TYR A 187 -16.70 -0.22 3.06
C TYR A 187 -17.65 0.54 4.02
N GLN A 188 -17.42 0.44 5.31
CA GLN A 188 -18.16 1.19 6.33
C GLN A 188 -17.38 2.42 6.81
N VAL A 189 -16.08 2.25 7.10
CA VAL A 189 -15.32 3.33 7.77
C VAL A 189 -15.02 4.50 6.86
N ALA A 190 -14.68 4.28 5.58
CA ALA A 190 -14.30 5.37 4.70
C ALA A 190 -15.45 6.35 4.45
N PRO A 191 -16.66 5.93 4.05
CA PRO A 191 -17.77 6.86 3.89
C PRO A 191 -18.06 7.66 5.15
N ASN A 192 -18.00 7.02 6.33
CA ASN A 192 -18.30 7.67 7.60
C ASN A 192 -17.26 8.73 7.98
N VAL A 193 -15.95 8.49 7.73
CA VAL A 193 -14.91 9.49 8.01
C VAL A 193 -15.19 10.80 7.27
N PHE A 194 -15.46 10.75 5.97
CA PHE A 194 -15.70 11.95 5.17
C PHE A 194 -17.04 12.60 5.48
N HIS A 195 -18.08 11.79 5.72
CA HIS A 195 -19.39 12.30 6.14
C HIS A 195 -19.33 13.04 7.48
N GLU A 196 -18.65 12.48 8.48
CA GLU A 196 -18.51 13.10 9.80
C GLU A 196 -17.65 14.37 9.79
N LEU A 197 -16.80 14.57 8.76
CA LEU A 197 -16.09 15.82 8.52
C LEU A 197 -16.92 16.85 7.72
N GLY A 198 -18.17 16.50 7.36
CA GLY A 198 -19.15 17.40 6.78
C GLY A 198 -19.41 17.23 5.29
N ALA A 199 -18.72 16.31 4.59
CA ALA A 199 -18.92 16.09 3.16
C ALA A 199 -20.28 15.46 2.83
N GLU A 200 -20.83 15.78 1.65
CA GLU A 200 -21.91 15.04 1.02
C GLU A 200 -21.31 13.81 0.33
N VAL A 201 -21.56 12.62 0.89
CA VAL A 201 -20.88 11.39 0.46
C VAL A 201 -21.81 10.47 -0.32
N THR A 202 -21.40 10.08 -1.53
CA THR A 202 -21.95 8.95 -2.26
C THR A 202 -20.97 7.77 -2.18
N SER A 203 -21.46 6.59 -1.83
CA SER A 203 -20.64 5.38 -1.68
C SER A 203 -20.86 4.43 -2.86
N ILE A 204 -19.76 3.95 -3.46
CA ILE A 204 -19.76 2.84 -4.42
C ILE A 204 -18.75 1.79 -3.95
N GLY A 205 -18.83 0.58 -4.47
CA GLY A 205 -17.94 -0.48 -3.99
C GLY A 205 -18.08 -0.78 -2.48
N CYS A 206 -19.28 -0.60 -1.90
CA CYS A 206 -19.53 -0.72 -0.45
C CYS A 206 -20.54 -1.84 -0.08
N ALA A 207 -20.79 -2.79 -0.98
CA ALA A 207 -21.66 -3.95 -0.73
C ALA A 207 -20.89 -5.27 -0.88
N PRO A 208 -20.00 -5.61 0.07
CA PRO A 208 -19.20 -6.83 -0.02
C PRO A 208 -20.06 -8.09 0.14
N ASP A 209 -19.83 -9.08 -0.72
CA ASP A 209 -20.45 -10.41 -0.67
C ASP A 209 -19.47 -11.54 -0.35
N GLY A 210 -18.20 -11.18 -0.09
CA GLY A 210 -17.10 -12.11 0.18
C GLY A 210 -16.35 -12.58 -1.07
N LEU A 211 -16.89 -12.36 -2.27
CA LEU A 211 -16.35 -12.82 -3.56
C LEU A 211 -16.10 -11.68 -4.55
N ASN A 212 -16.46 -10.45 -4.20
CA ASN A 212 -16.44 -9.30 -5.08
C ASN A 212 -15.40 -8.22 -4.73
N ILE A 213 -14.51 -8.45 -3.75
CA ILE A 213 -13.45 -7.51 -3.40
C ILE A 213 -12.57 -7.18 -4.61
N ASN A 214 -12.31 -5.88 -4.85
CA ASN A 214 -11.55 -5.35 -6.00
C ASN A 214 -12.15 -5.65 -7.39
N LYS A 215 -13.33 -6.23 -7.49
CA LYS A 215 -13.91 -6.62 -8.77
C LYS A 215 -14.61 -5.45 -9.45
N GLY A 216 -13.90 -4.79 -10.37
CA GLY A 216 -14.42 -3.66 -11.16
C GLY A 216 -14.53 -2.35 -10.37
N PHE A 217 -14.01 -2.29 -9.16
CA PHE A 217 -14.01 -1.15 -8.25
C PHE A 217 -12.62 -0.92 -7.63
N GLY A 218 -12.47 0.24 -7.02
CA GLY A 218 -11.31 0.60 -6.21
C GLY A 218 -10.10 1.09 -7.00
N ALA A 219 -8.99 1.29 -6.30
CA ALA A 219 -7.78 1.94 -6.78
C ALA A 219 -7.14 1.26 -8.00
N THR A 220 -7.38 -0.03 -8.23
CA THR A 220 -6.88 -0.77 -9.40
C THR A 220 -7.86 -0.79 -10.58
N HIS A 221 -9.12 -0.37 -10.38
CA HIS A 221 -10.18 -0.33 -11.38
C HIS A 221 -11.00 0.98 -11.27
N PRO A 222 -10.39 2.15 -11.51
CA PRO A 222 -11.02 3.44 -11.21
C PRO A 222 -12.13 3.85 -12.18
N ALA A 223 -12.44 3.07 -13.22
CA ALA A 223 -13.43 3.43 -14.24
C ALA A 223 -14.82 3.69 -13.65
N ALA A 224 -15.28 2.86 -12.71
CA ALA A 224 -16.56 3.05 -12.03
C ALA A 224 -16.59 4.35 -11.20
N LEU A 225 -15.46 4.70 -10.57
CA LEU A 225 -15.33 5.95 -9.83
C LEU A 225 -15.39 7.16 -10.77
N VAL A 226 -14.67 7.13 -11.91
CA VAL A 226 -14.70 8.21 -12.92
C VAL A 226 -16.13 8.44 -13.42
N GLU A 227 -16.85 7.37 -13.76
CA GLU A 227 -18.25 7.44 -14.18
C GLU A 227 -19.14 8.04 -13.07
N ALA A 228 -18.99 7.60 -11.82
CA ALA A 228 -19.78 8.09 -10.71
C ALA A 228 -19.52 9.58 -10.41
N VAL A 229 -18.25 10.02 -10.39
CA VAL A 229 -17.87 11.41 -10.17
C VAL A 229 -18.48 12.32 -11.24
N THR A 230 -18.32 11.97 -12.51
CA THR A 230 -18.78 12.80 -13.63
C THR A 230 -20.30 12.84 -13.75
N SER A 231 -20.99 11.70 -13.59
CA SER A 231 -22.46 11.62 -13.68
C SER A 231 -23.15 12.33 -12.51
N GLN A 232 -22.59 12.25 -11.31
CA GLN A 232 -23.16 12.89 -10.11
C GLN A 232 -22.68 14.33 -9.90
N LYS A 233 -21.75 14.80 -10.75
CA LYS A 233 -21.12 16.13 -10.63
C LYS A 233 -20.48 16.31 -9.23
N ALA A 234 -19.79 15.30 -8.76
CA ALA A 234 -19.05 15.37 -7.51
C ALA A 234 -17.75 16.18 -7.69
N ASP A 235 -17.26 16.77 -6.62
CA ASP A 235 -16.00 17.53 -6.63
C ASP A 235 -14.80 16.59 -6.78
N TYR A 236 -14.83 15.47 -6.04
CA TYR A 236 -13.79 14.44 -6.09
C TYR A 236 -14.36 13.04 -5.90
N GLY A 237 -13.59 12.08 -6.45
CA GLY A 237 -13.72 10.65 -6.16
C GLY A 237 -12.48 10.13 -5.46
N ILE A 238 -12.66 9.25 -4.50
CA ILE A 238 -11.61 8.61 -3.70
C ILE A 238 -11.74 7.11 -3.90
N ALA A 239 -10.76 6.48 -4.56
CA ALA A 239 -10.68 5.04 -4.69
C ALA A 239 -9.65 4.47 -3.73
N LEU A 240 -10.08 3.52 -2.93
CA LEU A 240 -9.25 2.70 -2.05
C LEU A 240 -9.09 1.30 -2.66
N ASP A 241 -8.09 0.54 -2.22
CA ASP A 241 -8.02 -0.89 -2.55
C ASP A 241 -8.65 -1.76 -1.44
N GLY A 242 -8.61 -3.07 -1.62
CA GLY A 242 -9.33 -4.02 -0.75
C GLY A 242 -9.03 -3.92 0.73
N ASP A 243 -7.85 -3.49 1.15
CA ASP A 243 -7.48 -3.26 2.54
C ASP A 243 -7.17 -1.79 2.88
N ALA A 244 -7.45 -0.90 1.91
CA ALA A 244 -7.44 0.55 2.04
C ALA A 244 -6.09 1.16 2.43
N ASP A 245 -4.99 0.53 2.06
CA ASP A 245 -3.65 1.08 2.22
C ASP A 245 -3.20 1.94 1.02
N ARG A 246 -4.02 2.01 -0.06
CA ARG A 246 -3.78 2.76 -1.29
C ARG A 246 -4.87 3.77 -1.58
N LEU A 247 -4.48 4.84 -2.27
CA LEU A 247 -5.33 5.94 -2.73
C LEU A 247 -5.13 6.20 -4.22
N GLN A 248 -6.22 6.33 -4.95
CA GLN A 248 -6.30 7.04 -6.22
C GLN A 248 -7.38 8.11 -6.10
N LEU A 249 -7.20 9.25 -6.76
CA LEU A 249 -8.15 10.35 -6.67
C LEU A 249 -8.60 10.77 -8.07
N VAL A 250 -9.91 11.08 -8.20
CA VAL A 250 -10.52 11.59 -9.45
C VAL A 250 -11.09 12.97 -9.17
N ASP A 251 -10.88 13.94 -10.06
CA ASP A 251 -11.52 15.25 -9.97
C ASP A 251 -12.84 15.34 -10.74
N ALA A 252 -13.54 16.47 -10.62
CA ALA A 252 -14.82 16.73 -11.27
C ALA A 252 -14.80 16.60 -12.81
N SER A 253 -13.63 16.70 -13.44
CA SER A 253 -13.46 16.49 -14.89
C SER A 253 -13.32 15.02 -15.29
N GLY A 254 -13.20 14.12 -14.31
CA GLY A 254 -12.90 12.70 -14.52
C GLY A 254 -11.40 12.40 -14.66
N ARG A 255 -10.52 13.39 -14.40
CA ARG A 255 -9.08 13.16 -14.40
C ARG A 255 -8.66 12.35 -13.17
N LEU A 256 -7.93 11.26 -13.42
CA LEU A 256 -7.31 10.43 -12.40
C LEU A 256 -5.94 10.99 -12.01
N PHE A 257 -5.68 11.09 -10.71
CA PHE A 257 -4.40 11.44 -10.11
C PHE A 257 -3.84 10.20 -9.39
N ASN A 258 -2.62 9.84 -9.72
CA ASN A 258 -1.96 8.68 -9.14
C ASN A 258 -1.13 9.04 -7.89
N GLY A 259 -0.57 8.03 -7.23
CA GLY A 259 0.21 8.22 -6.01
C GLY A 259 1.42 9.14 -6.16
N ASP A 260 2.05 9.22 -7.32
CA ASP A 260 3.19 10.10 -7.58
C ASP A 260 2.79 11.59 -7.53
N GLU A 261 1.66 11.92 -8.16
CA GLU A 261 1.09 13.27 -8.14
C GLU A 261 0.62 13.65 -6.73
N LEU A 262 -0.06 12.71 -6.05
CA LEU A 262 -0.58 12.93 -4.70
C LEU A 262 0.55 13.08 -3.67
N LEU A 263 1.63 12.31 -3.79
CA LEU A 263 2.83 12.48 -2.96
C LEU A 263 3.44 13.88 -3.13
N TYR A 264 3.60 14.34 -4.38
CA TYR A 264 4.09 15.69 -4.66
C TYR A 264 3.19 16.75 -4.04
N LEU A 265 1.86 16.60 -4.17
CA LEU A 265 0.89 17.52 -3.59
C LEU A 265 1.02 17.58 -2.06
N MET A 266 1.16 16.43 -1.38
CA MET A 266 1.36 16.38 0.07
C MET A 266 2.63 17.10 0.50
N VAL A 267 3.71 17.04 -0.30
CA VAL A 267 4.94 17.79 -0.05
C VAL A 267 4.72 19.28 -0.25
N ALA A 268 4.07 19.69 -1.34
CA ALA A 268 3.78 21.08 -1.63
C ALA A 268 2.91 21.75 -0.55
N GLU A 269 1.92 21.01 -0.01
CA GLU A 269 1.08 21.47 1.10
C GLU A 269 1.92 21.72 2.37
N ARG A 270 2.85 20.82 2.68
CA ARG A 270 3.75 21.01 3.83
C ARG A 270 4.63 22.26 3.68
N ILE A 271 5.20 22.46 2.50
CA ILE A 271 5.98 23.67 2.19
C ILE A 271 5.13 24.93 2.37
N ALA A 272 3.89 24.91 1.88
CA ALA A 272 2.96 26.04 2.00
C ALA A 272 2.63 26.38 3.47
N ARG A 273 2.66 25.38 4.38
CA ARG A 273 2.48 25.58 5.82
C ARG A 273 3.76 25.98 6.56
N GLY A 274 4.88 26.08 5.88
CA GLY A 274 6.18 26.34 6.50
C GLY A 274 6.87 25.11 7.10
N GLU A 275 6.34 23.92 6.85
CA GLU A 275 6.89 22.63 7.31
C GLU A 275 7.67 21.97 6.17
N ARG A 276 8.82 22.55 5.80
CA ARG A 276 9.58 22.08 4.66
C ARG A 276 10.21 20.70 4.91
N PRO A 277 9.83 19.64 4.16
CA PRO A 277 10.48 18.33 4.27
C PRO A 277 11.96 18.41 3.85
N VAL A 278 12.83 17.68 4.52
CA VAL A 278 14.24 17.52 4.11
C VAL A 278 14.34 16.69 2.85
N GLY A 279 13.58 15.59 2.81
CA GLY A 279 13.57 14.68 1.68
C GLY A 279 12.31 13.83 1.62
N VAL A 280 12.18 13.15 0.49
CA VAL A 280 11.05 12.29 0.12
C VAL A 280 11.59 10.97 -0.44
N VAL A 281 10.97 9.86 -0.09
CA VAL A 281 11.30 8.56 -0.66
C VAL A 281 10.22 8.11 -1.63
N GLY A 282 10.61 7.91 -2.88
CA GLY A 282 9.78 7.19 -3.87
C GLY A 282 10.35 5.81 -4.17
N THR A 283 9.89 5.20 -5.24
CA THR A 283 10.42 3.92 -5.71
C THR A 283 11.15 4.05 -7.06
N LEU A 284 11.75 2.97 -7.50
CA LEU A 284 12.27 2.89 -8.87
C LEU A 284 11.19 3.16 -9.93
N MET A 285 9.90 3.06 -9.60
CA MET A 285 8.80 3.32 -10.52
C MET A 285 8.26 4.75 -10.45
N THR A 286 8.62 5.54 -9.43
CA THR A 286 8.17 6.93 -9.32
C THR A 286 8.57 7.75 -10.55
N ASN A 287 7.64 8.49 -11.12
CA ASN A 287 7.86 9.26 -12.34
C ASN A 287 8.99 10.28 -12.18
N LYS A 288 9.83 10.43 -13.20
CA LYS A 288 11.00 11.34 -13.17
C LYS A 288 10.60 12.79 -12.98
N ALA A 289 9.42 13.21 -13.44
CA ALA A 289 8.93 14.56 -13.26
C ALA A 289 8.82 14.94 -11.77
N VAL A 290 8.40 14.01 -10.91
CA VAL A 290 8.30 14.22 -9.45
C VAL A 290 9.68 14.48 -8.84
N GLU A 291 10.67 13.65 -9.17
CA GLU A 291 12.05 13.84 -8.72
C GLU A 291 12.61 15.20 -9.14
N VAL A 292 12.39 15.60 -10.40
CA VAL A 292 12.85 16.89 -10.93
C VAL A 292 12.14 18.05 -10.22
N ALA A 293 10.82 17.96 -10.03
CA ALA A 293 10.04 19.01 -9.37
C ALA A 293 10.46 19.19 -7.90
N LEU A 294 10.66 18.10 -7.15
CA LEU A 294 11.13 18.15 -5.77
C LEU A 294 12.54 18.71 -5.66
N ARG A 295 13.46 18.29 -6.52
CA ARG A 295 14.83 18.81 -6.57
C ARG A 295 14.86 20.31 -6.87
N ASN A 296 14.03 20.80 -7.78
CA ASN A 296 13.92 22.23 -8.10
C ASN A 296 13.43 23.05 -6.90
N GLN A 297 12.70 22.43 -5.98
CA GLN A 297 12.29 23.01 -4.71
C GLN A 297 13.33 22.81 -3.59
N GLY A 298 14.49 22.21 -3.88
CA GLY A 298 15.54 21.92 -2.90
C GLY A 298 15.17 20.82 -1.91
N ILE A 299 14.26 19.90 -2.29
CA ILE A 299 13.89 18.71 -1.53
C ILE A 299 14.71 17.53 -2.06
N GLU A 300 15.37 16.81 -1.17
CA GLU A 300 16.11 15.59 -1.54
C GLU A 300 15.12 14.50 -1.93
N PHE A 301 15.44 13.74 -3.00
CA PHE A 301 14.61 12.62 -3.44
C PHE A 301 15.43 11.34 -3.55
N VAL A 302 14.95 10.27 -2.94
CA VAL A 302 15.61 8.95 -2.94
C VAL A 302 14.67 7.90 -3.51
N ARG A 303 15.23 7.00 -4.35
CA ARG A 303 14.50 5.87 -4.93
C ARG A 303 14.79 4.59 -4.16
N ALA A 304 13.79 4.06 -3.47
CA ALA A 304 13.81 2.72 -2.91
C ALA A 304 13.52 1.66 -3.99
N LYS A 305 13.74 0.40 -3.67
CA LYS A 305 13.17 -0.71 -4.43
C LYS A 305 11.63 -0.63 -4.42
N VAL A 306 10.99 -1.26 -5.41
CA VAL A 306 9.52 -1.33 -5.45
C VAL A 306 9.01 -2.18 -4.28
N GLY A 307 8.04 -1.63 -3.55
CA GLY A 307 7.43 -2.23 -2.37
C GLY A 307 7.50 -1.28 -1.16
N ASP A 308 6.39 -1.14 -0.49
CA ASP A 308 6.17 -0.26 0.65
C ASP A 308 7.18 -0.46 1.80
N ARG A 309 7.59 -1.71 2.05
CA ARG A 309 8.63 -2.04 3.02
C ARG A 309 9.94 -1.31 2.74
N TYR A 310 10.38 -1.28 1.48
CA TYR A 310 11.64 -0.62 1.12
C TYR A 310 11.56 0.91 1.20
N VAL A 311 10.38 1.46 0.93
CA VAL A 311 10.12 2.90 1.12
C VAL A 311 10.20 3.24 2.60
N LEU A 312 9.56 2.44 3.46
CA LEU A 312 9.59 2.62 4.91
C LEU A 312 11.02 2.49 5.49
N GLU A 313 11.77 1.47 5.08
CA GLU A 313 13.17 1.27 5.49
C GLU A 313 14.06 2.48 5.15
N GLU A 314 13.90 3.07 3.95
CA GLU A 314 14.66 4.26 3.56
C GLU A 314 14.21 5.52 4.30
N LEU A 315 12.93 5.65 4.65
CA LEU A 315 12.40 6.72 5.49
C LEU A 315 12.98 6.64 6.91
N ASP A 316 12.92 5.47 7.54
CA ASP A 316 13.43 5.24 8.89
C ASP A 316 14.94 5.50 8.97
N LYS A 317 15.70 4.99 8.02
CA LYS A 317 17.15 5.19 7.94
C LYS A 317 17.57 6.65 7.85
N ARG A 318 16.74 7.51 7.24
CA ARG A 318 17.01 8.94 7.03
C ARG A 318 16.32 9.83 8.04
N GLY A 319 15.39 9.31 8.83
CA GLY A 319 14.53 10.10 9.69
C GLY A 319 13.56 11.00 8.88
N TRP A 320 13.17 10.57 7.67
CA TRP A 320 12.24 11.30 6.82
C TRP A 320 10.81 10.81 7.03
N LEU A 321 9.85 11.67 6.69
CA LEU A 321 8.45 11.44 7.05
C LEU A 321 7.55 11.14 5.86
N LEU A 322 7.93 11.54 4.64
CA LEU A 322 7.08 11.45 3.44
C LEU A 322 7.68 10.51 2.40
N GLY A 323 6.88 9.61 1.91
CA GLY A 323 7.24 8.71 0.84
C GLY A 323 6.03 8.02 0.23
N GLY A 324 6.25 7.26 -0.84
CA GLY A 324 5.16 6.51 -1.44
C GLY A 324 5.48 5.95 -2.81
N GLU A 325 4.44 5.38 -3.41
CA GLU A 325 4.46 4.72 -4.70
C GLU A 325 3.37 5.26 -5.62
N GLY A 326 3.60 5.26 -6.92
CA GLY A 326 2.59 5.62 -7.91
C GLY A 326 1.31 4.78 -7.85
N SER A 327 1.38 3.58 -7.26
CA SER A 327 0.22 2.73 -6.96
C SER A 327 -0.76 3.32 -5.94
N GLY A 328 -0.38 4.42 -5.27
CA GLY A 328 -1.20 5.10 -4.28
C GLY A 328 -0.90 4.73 -2.83
N HIS A 329 0.08 3.85 -2.56
CA HIS A 329 0.54 3.60 -1.19
C HIS A 329 1.41 4.77 -0.74
N LEU A 330 0.84 5.65 0.08
CA LEU A 330 1.44 6.90 0.53
C LEU A 330 1.73 6.86 2.02
N LEU A 331 2.90 7.31 2.41
CA LEU A 331 3.39 7.35 3.78
C LEU A 331 3.53 8.80 4.25
N ALA A 332 2.91 9.09 5.39
CA ALA A 332 3.08 10.32 6.16
C ALA A 332 3.32 9.93 7.62
N LEU A 333 4.59 9.62 7.97
CA LEU A 333 4.95 8.96 9.23
C LEU A 333 4.68 9.81 10.48
N ASP A 334 4.49 11.12 10.31
CA ASP A 334 4.00 12.00 11.37
C ASP A 334 2.47 11.88 11.60
N ARG A 335 1.75 11.22 10.70
CA ARG A 335 0.30 10.97 10.79
C ARG A 335 -0.01 9.52 11.13
N HIS A 336 0.62 8.58 10.42
CA HIS A 336 0.42 7.15 10.64
C HIS A 336 1.73 6.38 10.43
N THR A 337 1.86 5.22 11.07
CA THR A 337 3.05 4.36 11.00
C THR A 337 3.13 3.49 9.74
N THR A 338 2.10 3.49 8.92
CA THR A 338 2.01 2.74 7.65
C THR A 338 1.21 3.54 6.63
N GLY A 339 1.19 3.10 5.37
CA GLY A 339 0.32 3.68 4.35
C GLY A 339 -1.16 3.55 4.71
N ASP A 340 -1.90 4.63 4.47
CA ASP A 340 -3.32 4.74 4.80
C ASP A 340 -4.01 5.59 3.73
N GLY A 341 -4.86 4.95 2.91
CA GLY A 341 -5.56 5.62 1.82
C GLY A 341 -6.54 6.69 2.30
N ILE A 342 -7.18 6.48 3.46
CA ILE A 342 -8.13 7.46 4.05
C ILE A 342 -7.36 8.67 4.58
N VAL A 343 -6.32 8.45 5.38
CA VAL A 343 -5.47 9.54 5.91
C VAL A 343 -4.82 10.31 4.78
N SER A 344 -4.31 9.62 3.74
CA SER A 344 -3.73 10.26 2.56
C SER A 344 -4.74 11.13 1.81
N ALA A 345 -5.97 10.64 1.61
CA ALA A 345 -7.04 11.44 1.01
C ALA A 345 -7.36 12.69 1.85
N LEU A 346 -7.42 12.56 3.18
CA LEU A 346 -7.63 13.69 4.07
C LEU A 346 -6.51 14.73 3.97
N GLN A 347 -5.23 14.31 3.84
CA GLN A 347 -4.12 15.26 3.64
C GLN A 347 -4.25 16.00 2.30
N VAL A 348 -4.68 15.32 1.22
CA VAL A 348 -4.93 15.95 -0.09
C VAL A 348 -6.09 16.93 -0.02
N LEU A 349 -7.23 16.53 0.56
CA LEU A 349 -8.40 17.41 0.71
C LEU A 349 -8.11 18.60 1.63
N GLN A 350 -7.31 18.41 2.68
CA GLN A 350 -6.82 19.50 3.54
C GLN A 350 -6.07 20.56 2.73
N ALA A 351 -5.21 20.14 1.80
CA ALA A 351 -4.50 21.07 0.91
C ALA A 351 -5.47 21.88 0.05
N CYS A 352 -6.50 21.24 -0.48
CA CYS A 352 -7.53 21.91 -1.27
C CYS A 352 -8.34 22.93 -0.45
N VAL A 353 -8.86 22.51 0.70
CA VAL A 353 -9.67 23.39 1.58
C VAL A 353 -8.86 24.57 2.08
N ARG A 354 -7.62 24.35 2.54
CA ARG A 354 -6.76 25.39 3.10
C ARG A 354 -6.36 26.43 2.05
N SER A 355 -6.10 26.00 0.83
CA SER A 355 -5.67 26.89 -0.25
C SER A 355 -6.81 27.52 -1.06
N GLY A 356 -8.02 26.96 -0.99
CA GLY A 356 -9.15 27.30 -1.86
C GLY A 356 -8.91 26.88 -3.33
N LYS A 357 -7.97 25.97 -3.60
CA LYS A 357 -7.59 25.50 -4.94
C LYS A 357 -8.00 24.05 -5.15
N THR A 358 -8.26 23.69 -6.40
CA THR A 358 -8.46 22.31 -6.79
C THR A 358 -7.13 21.55 -6.83
N VAL A 359 -7.19 20.20 -6.80
CA VAL A 359 -6.01 19.32 -6.96
C VAL A 359 -5.27 19.66 -8.26
N ALA A 360 -5.99 19.84 -9.37
CA ALA A 360 -5.41 20.20 -10.66
C ALA A 360 -4.67 21.57 -10.61
N GLN A 361 -5.18 22.54 -9.86
CA GLN A 361 -4.53 23.85 -9.68
C GLN A 361 -3.30 23.76 -8.76
N LEU A 362 -3.33 22.88 -7.75
CA LEU A 362 -2.19 22.64 -6.85
C LEU A 362 -1.05 21.90 -7.56
N LEU A 363 -1.37 21.14 -8.61
CA LEU A 363 -0.43 20.39 -9.44
C LEU A 363 -0.09 21.10 -10.77
N ALA A 364 -0.44 22.38 -10.93
CA ALA A 364 -0.25 23.08 -12.20
C ALA A 364 1.23 23.23 -12.62
N ASP A 365 2.16 23.14 -11.69
CA ASP A 365 3.62 23.23 -11.90
C ASP A 365 4.28 21.90 -12.22
N ILE A 366 3.54 20.78 -12.17
CA ILE A 366 4.05 19.45 -12.50
C ILE A 366 3.21 18.78 -13.58
N THR A 367 3.88 18.17 -14.55
CA THR A 367 3.27 17.26 -15.52
C THR A 367 4.11 15.99 -15.55
N LEU A 368 3.50 14.85 -15.30
CA LEU A 368 4.19 13.57 -15.36
C LEU A 368 4.74 13.33 -16.75
N PHE A 369 5.97 12.80 -16.82
CA PHE A 369 6.55 12.45 -18.10
C PHE A 369 5.85 11.24 -18.69
N PRO A 370 5.47 11.28 -19.98
CA PRO A 370 5.01 10.11 -20.71
C PRO A 370 5.95 8.94 -20.55
N GLN A 371 5.37 7.75 -20.35
CA GLN A 371 6.10 6.51 -20.12
C GLN A 371 5.78 5.50 -21.23
N THR A 372 6.81 4.88 -21.79
CA THR A 372 6.68 3.72 -22.68
C THR A 372 7.31 2.51 -22.04
N LEU A 373 6.55 1.41 -21.95
CA LEU A 373 6.99 0.11 -21.43
C LEU A 373 6.93 -0.93 -22.55
N ILE A 374 8.06 -1.57 -22.85
CA ILE A 374 8.15 -2.68 -23.79
C ILE A 374 8.59 -3.94 -23.04
N ASN A 375 7.82 -5.01 -23.17
CA ASN A 375 8.17 -6.32 -22.64
C ASN A 375 8.89 -7.12 -23.72
N VAL A 376 10.18 -7.44 -23.49
CA VAL A 376 10.97 -8.24 -24.42
C VAL A 376 11.14 -9.64 -23.85
N ARG A 377 10.65 -10.65 -24.58
CA ARG A 377 10.77 -12.04 -24.18
C ARG A 377 12.21 -12.52 -24.50
N LEU A 378 12.90 -13.05 -23.48
CA LEU A 378 14.25 -13.56 -23.63
C LEU A 378 14.24 -15.00 -24.17
N THR A 379 15.27 -15.37 -24.94
CA THR A 379 15.53 -16.77 -25.25
C THR A 379 16.11 -17.48 -24.01
N PRO A 380 15.80 -18.78 -23.82
CA PRO A 380 16.35 -19.53 -22.69
C PRO A 380 17.89 -19.41 -22.61
N GLY A 381 18.39 -19.01 -21.43
CA GLY A 381 19.84 -18.84 -21.20
C GLY A 381 20.44 -17.49 -21.63
N GLN A 382 19.64 -16.58 -22.19
CA GLN A 382 20.10 -15.25 -22.57
C GLN A 382 20.35 -14.38 -21.32
N ASP A 383 21.64 -14.04 -21.09
CA ASP A 383 22.03 -13.08 -20.06
C ASP A 383 21.98 -11.63 -20.61
N TRP A 384 20.85 -10.98 -20.38
CA TRP A 384 20.64 -9.59 -20.81
C TRP A 384 21.54 -8.58 -20.07
N LYS A 385 22.00 -8.91 -18.85
CA LYS A 385 22.86 -8.02 -18.06
C LYS A 385 24.26 -7.88 -18.64
N SER A 386 24.76 -8.90 -19.32
CA SER A 386 26.07 -8.87 -20.00
C SER A 386 25.99 -8.33 -21.44
N ASN A 387 24.80 -7.95 -21.92
CA ASN A 387 24.61 -7.44 -23.28
C ASN A 387 25.24 -6.06 -23.46
N LYS A 388 26.39 -6.01 -24.16
CA LYS A 388 27.16 -4.78 -24.39
C LYS A 388 26.41 -3.78 -25.27
N ALA A 389 25.61 -4.23 -26.24
CA ALA A 389 24.83 -3.36 -27.10
C ALA A 389 23.74 -2.65 -26.28
N LEU A 390 23.04 -3.36 -25.40
CA LEU A 390 22.08 -2.79 -24.48
C LEU A 390 22.73 -1.75 -23.55
N ALA A 391 23.86 -2.08 -22.95
CA ALA A 391 24.57 -1.17 -22.04
C ALA A 391 25.00 0.12 -22.76
N SER A 392 25.58 0.01 -23.97
CA SER A 392 25.99 1.16 -24.76
C SER A 392 24.80 2.04 -25.20
N GLU A 393 23.71 1.41 -25.63
CA GLU A 393 22.51 2.16 -26.04
C GLU A 393 21.81 2.80 -24.85
N THR A 394 21.79 2.15 -23.66
CA THR A 394 21.29 2.75 -22.43
C THR A 394 22.03 4.03 -22.09
N GLN A 395 23.38 4.00 -22.10
CA GLN A 395 24.20 5.19 -21.82
C GLN A 395 23.94 6.31 -22.83
N ARG A 396 23.78 5.99 -24.12
CA ARG A 396 23.46 6.97 -25.17
C ARG A 396 22.11 7.63 -24.92
N ILE A 397 21.09 6.83 -24.62
CA ILE A 397 19.74 7.33 -24.36
C ILE A 397 19.68 8.13 -23.06
N GLU A 398 20.35 7.69 -22.00
CA GLU A 398 20.44 8.47 -20.75
C GLU A 398 21.10 9.84 -20.96
N ALA A 399 22.16 9.90 -21.79
CA ALA A 399 22.79 11.16 -22.17
C ALA A 399 21.88 12.03 -23.04
N GLU A 400 21.10 11.43 -23.96
CA GLU A 400 20.13 12.12 -24.82
C GLU A 400 18.96 12.72 -24.00
N LEU A 401 18.47 11.98 -23.01
CA LEU A 401 17.35 12.37 -22.17
C LEU A 401 17.74 13.41 -21.09
N GLY A 402 18.92 13.30 -20.51
CA GLY A 402 19.37 14.12 -19.40
C GLY A 402 18.32 14.17 -18.27
N ASP A 403 18.02 15.37 -17.75
CA ASP A 403 16.94 15.56 -16.76
C ASP A 403 15.53 15.51 -17.36
N GLY A 404 15.40 15.42 -18.69
CA GLY A 404 14.14 15.33 -19.40
C GLY A 404 13.56 13.91 -19.48
N GLY A 405 14.25 12.91 -18.90
CA GLY A 405 13.73 11.54 -18.91
C GLY A 405 14.62 10.57 -18.16
N ARG A 406 14.35 9.27 -18.30
CA ARG A 406 15.16 8.19 -17.73
C ARG A 406 14.87 6.83 -18.39
N VAL A 407 15.77 5.90 -18.17
CA VAL A 407 15.64 4.50 -18.57
C VAL A 407 15.53 3.63 -17.30
N LEU A 408 14.66 2.62 -17.34
CA LEU A 408 14.63 1.54 -16.35
C LEU A 408 14.47 0.19 -17.02
N ILE A 409 15.47 -0.67 -16.86
CA ILE A 409 15.47 -2.03 -17.42
C ILE A 409 15.49 -3.01 -16.26
N ARG A 410 14.52 -3.94 -16.24
CA ARG A 410 14.42 -4.95 -15.18
C ARG A 410 13.86 -6.26 -15.67
N ALA A 411 14.29 -7.37 -15.06
CA ALA A 411 13.63 -8.65 -15.27
C ALA A 411 12.21 -8.64 -14.70
N SER A 412 11.30 -9.39 -15.33
CA SER A 412 10.02 -9.74 -14.72
C SER A 412 10.26 -10.75 -13.59
N GLY A 413 9.52 -10.60 -12.48
CA GLY A 413 9.60 -11.56 -11.37
C GLY A 413 8.85 -12.89 -11.65
N THR A 414 7.94 -12.91 -12.62
CA THR A 414 7.03 -14.03 -12.86
C THR A 414 7.12 -14.65 -14.24
N GLU A 415 7.73 -13.96 -15.21
CA GLU A 415 7.82 -14.39 -16.60
C GLU A 415 9.24 -14.26 -17.13
N PRO A 416 9.68 -15.07 -18.11
CA PRO A 416 11.00 -15.00 -18.73
C PRO A 416 11.09 -13.82 -19.71
N LEU A 417 10.93 -12.59 -19.19
CA LEU A 417 11.02 -11.37 -19.99
C LEU A 417 11.75 -10.24 -19.25
N VAL A 418 12.28 -9.32 -20.01
CA VAL A 418 12.85 -8.05 -19.55
C VAL A 418 11.87 -6.93 -19.87
N ARG A 419 11.61 -6.10 -18.90
CA ARG A 419 10.81 -4.88 -19.03
C ARG A 419 11.72 -3.70 -19.28
N VAL A 420 11.60 -3.12 -20.46
CA VAL A 420 12.29 -1.89 -20.86
C VAL A 420 11.32 -0.74 -20.73
N MET A 421 11.57 0.17 -19.80
CA MET A 421 10.76 1.35 -19.56
C MET A 421 11.59 2.61 -19.83
N VAL A 422 11.01 3.54 -20.58
CA VAL A 422 11.57 4.87 -20.82
C VAL A 422 10.52 5.92 -20.48
N GLU A 423 10.92 6.92 -19.73
CA GLU A 423 10.17 8.14 -19.50
C GLU A 423 10.89 9.29 -20.23
N ALA A 424 10.12 10.18 -20.88
CA ALA A 424 10.64 11.39 -21.49
C ALA A 424 9.57 12.49 -21.47
N ARG A 425 9.98 13.77 -21.58
CA ARG A 425 9.03 14.89 -21.68
C ARG A 425 8.12 14.79 -22.90
N ASP A 426 8.60 14.19 -23.97
CA ASP A 426 7.86 13.94 -25.21
C ASP A 426 7.55 12.44 -25.36
N ALA A 427 6.28 12.12 -25.65
CA ALA A 427 5.82 10.73 -25.76
C ALA A 427 6.48 9.97 -26.94
N LYS A 428 6.73 10.65 -28.06
CA LYS A 428 7.37 10.04 -29.24
C LYS A 428 8.85 9.75 -28.95
N GLN A 429 9.51 10.62 -28.18
CA GLN A 429 10.87 10.39 -27.71
C GLN A 429 10.93 9.17 -26.79
N ALA A 430 10.02 9.07 -25.80
CA ALA A 430 9.93 7.91 -24.91
C ALA A 430 9.75 6.61 -25.72
N GLU A 431 8.84 6.61 -26.68
CA GLU A 431 8.56 5.45 -27.53
C GLU A 431 9.76 5.08 -28.42
N SER A 432 10.39 6.06 -29.07
CA SER A 432 11.55 5.85 -29.92
C SER A 432 12.73 5.25 -29.13
N CYS A 433 13.04 5.81 -27.97
CA CYS A 433 14.10 5.32 -27.09
C CYS A 433 13.81 3.91 -26.56
N ALA A 434 12.57 3.63 -26.16
CA ALA A 434 12.17 2.30 -25.70
C ALA A 434 12.31 1.24 -26.80
N LYS A 435 11.94 1.55 -28.04
CA LYS A 435 12.10 0.67 -29.22
C LYS A 435 13.56 0.41 -29.52
N ARG A 436 14.43 1.42 -29.46
CA ARG A 436 15.87 1.28 -29.68
C ARG A 436 16.50 0.32 -28.67
N LEU A 437 16.13 0.45 -27.37
CA LEU A 437 16.59 -0.46 -26.32
C LEU A 437 16.05 -1.88 -26.52
N ALA A 438 14.79 -2.03 -26.80
CA ALA A 438 14.16 -3.34 -27.03
C ALA A 438 14.83 -4.10 -28.18
N ALA A 439 15.15 -3.41 -29.29
CA ALA A 439 15.82 -4.00 -30.46
C ALA A 439 17.22 -4.57 -30.12
N THR A 440 17.91 -4.04 -29.10
CA THR A 440 19.21 -4.60 -28.67
C THR A 440 19.09 -5.94 -27.92
N LEU A 441 17.88 -6.28 -27.45
CA LEU A 441 17.57 -7.51 -26.72
C LEU A 441 17.00 -8.61 -27.65
N GLU A 442 16.53 -8.25 -28.84
CA GLU A 442 16.05 -9.20 -29.83
C GLU A 442 17.24 -9.96 -30.44
N PRO A 443 17.11 -11.26 -30.78
CA PRO A 443 18.15 -11.98 -31.49
C PRO A 443 18.44 -11.28 -32.81
N ALA A 444 19.74 -11.13 -33.14
CA ALA A 444 20.13 -10.71 -34.51
C ALA A 444 19.47 -11.66 -35.52
N GLN A 445 18.64 -11.10 -36.41
CA GLN A 445 18.03 -11.84 -37.50
C GLN A 445 19.08 -12.40 -38.48
#